data_7ce4059cdf385be083bd42992ecd5b1e
#
_entry.id   7ce4059cdf385be083bd42992ecd5b1e
#
_cell.length_a   1.000
_cell.length_b   1.000
_cell.length_c   1.000
_cell.angle_alpha   90.00
_cell.angle_beta   90.00
_cell.angle_gamma   90.00
#
_symmetry.space_group_name_H-M   'P 1'
#
loop_
_entity.id
_entity.type
_entity.pdbx_description
1 polymer ?
#
loop_
_entity_poly.entity_id
_entity_poly.type
_entity_poly.pdbx_seq_one_letter_code
_entity_poly.pdbx_strand_id
1 'polypeptide(L)'
;LPVIVTLTFILYYERIIFAEEAFLAAKFRSRYSDWAARTPLIIPRFRQWKNTELSFSPRTVLRREYNGFYALVVCFTLVELGTDLLGEGMSIAEWLADDFYWVWIFAGGTAVFLILRTLKRHTGLLTVSGR
;
A
#
# COMPACT_ATOMS: atom_id res chain seq x y z
N LEU A 1 3.91 -3.56 23.51
CA LEU A 1 4.30 -3.60 22.10
C LEU A 1 3.43 -2.66 21.23
N PRO A 2 2.06 -2.68 21.24
CA PRO A 2 1.24 -1.82 20.38
C PRO A 2 1.51 -0.33 20.53
N VAL A 3 1.73 0.16 21.73
CA VAL A 3 2.05 1.58 22.00
C VAL A 3 3.33 2.01 21.31
N ILE A 4 4.39 1.19 21.37
CA ILE A 4 5.68 1.48 20.74
C ILE A 4 5.50 1.55 19.21
N VAL A 5 4.79 0.58 18.64
CA VAL A 5 4.49 0.54 17.19
C VAL A 5 3.72 1.79 16.78
N THR A 6 2.69 2.16 17.54
CA THR A 6 1.87 3.35 17.24
C THR A 6 2.69 4.64 17.32
N LEU A 7 3.52 4.81 18.36
CA LEU A 7 4.38 5.99 18.49
C LEU A 7 5.43 6.06 17.36
N THR A 8 6.06 4.94 17.03
CA THR A 8 7.01 4.86 15.91
C THR A 8 6.34 5.24 14.59
N PHE A 9 5.12 4.73 14.35
CA PHE A 9 4.33 5.05 13.17
C PHE A 9 4.01 6.55 13.10
N ILE A 10 3.54 7.16 14.20
CA ILE A 10 3.24 8.59 14.27
C ILE A 10 4.48 9.43 13.96
N LEU A 11 5.62 9.15 14.60
CA LEU A 11 6.87 9.85 14.36
C LEU A 11 7.38 9.71 12.93
N TYR A 12 7.24 8.51 12.34
CA TYR A 12 7.62 8.26 10.96
C TYR A 12 6.76 9.08 9.98
N TYR A 13 5.43 9.08 10.18
CA TYR A 13 4.53 9.86 9.34
C TYR A 13 4.72 11.36 9.51
N GLU A 14 4.98 11.86 10.72
CA GLU A 14 5.32 13.26 10.96
C GLU A 14 6.51 13.69 10.10
N ARG A 15 7.58 12.88 10.04
CA ARG A 15 8.75 13.16 9.21
C ARG A 15 8.44 13.18 7.71
N ILE A 16 7.61 12.27 7.24
CA ILE A 16 7.14 12.27 5.84
C ILE A 16 6.36 13.54 5.54
N ILE A 17 5.39 13.90 6.38
CA ILE A 17 4.57 15.10 6.22
C ILE A 17 5.46 16.35 6.11
N PHE A 18 6.43 16.53 7.00
CA PHE A 18 7.36 17.66 6.93
C PHE A 18 8.14 17.74 5.61
N ALA A 19 8.63 16.59 5.13
CA ALA A 19 9.36 16.53 3.87
C ALA A 19 8.45 16.86 2.67
N GLU A 20 7.23 16.36 2.66
CA GLU A 20 6.24 16.62 1.62
C GLU A 20 5.75 18.07 1.64
N GLU A 21 5.48 18.63 2.81
CA GLU A 21 5.10 20.04 2.96
C GLU A 21 6.17 20.98 2.45
N ALA A 22 7.44 20.74 2.79
CA ALA A 22 8.56 21.53 2.29
C ALA A 22 8.65 21.45 0.75
N PHE A 23 8.49 20.26 0.18
CA PHE A 23 8.48 20.05 -1.27
C PHE A 23 7.29 20.77 -1.93
N LEU A 24 6.09 20.64 -1.39
CA LEU A 24 4.87 21.26 -1.93
C LEU A 24 4.93 22.80 -1.84
N ALA A 25 5.43 23.32 -0.71
CA ALA A 25 5.62 24.75 -0.53
C ALA A 25 6.63 25.32 -1.54
N ALA A 26 7.74 24.63 -1.79
CA ALA A 26 8.73 25.03 -2.79
C ALA A 26 8.15 24.98 -4.22
N LYS A 27 7.37 23.95 -4.54
CA LYS A 27 6.83 23.70 -5.88
C LYS A 27 5.64 24.60 -6.24
N PHE A 28 4.70 24.79 -5.31
CA PHE A 28 3.42 25.46 -5.55
C PHE A 28 3.30 26.84 -4.90
N ARG A 29 4.27 27.21 -4.07
CA ARG A 29 4.38 28.53 -3.40
C ARG A 29 3.05 28.98 -2.76
N SER A 30 2.56 30.18 -3.14
CA SER A 30 1.33 30.77 -2.59
C SER A 30 0.09 29.89 -2.74
N ARG A 31 -0.02 29.13 -3.83
CA ARG A 31 -1.16 28.20 -4.04
C ARG A 31 -1.24 27.12 -2.96
N TYR A 32 -0.08 26.61 -2.53
CA TYR A 32 -0.03 25.64 -1.44
C TYR A 32 -0.37 26.28 -0.11
N SER A 33 0.21 27.44 0.22
CA SER A 33 -0.07 28.16 1.48
C SER A 33 -1.55 28.50 1.64
N ASP A 34 -2.19 28.99 0.56
CA ASP A 34 -3.61 29.35 0.56
C ASP A 34 -4.52 28.12 0.73
N TRP A 35 -4.10 26.98 0.18
CA TRP A 35 -4.79 25.71 0.33
C TRP A 35 -4.60 25.16 1.75
N ALA A 36 -3.37 25.12 2.26
CA ALA A 36 -3.00 24.60 3.57
C ALA A 36 -3.69 25.39 4.71
N ALA A 37 -3.78 26.72 4.60
CA ALA A 37 -4.48 27.56 5.57
C ALA A 37 -5.98 27.21 5.74
N ARG A 38 -6.58 26.60 4.72
CA ARG A 38 -8.01 26.23 4.73
C ARG A 38 -8.27 24.75 4.96
N THR A 39 -7.23 23.92 4.86
CA THR A 39 -7.35 22.46 4.94
C THR A 39 -6.79 21.96 6.27
N PRO A 40 -7.60 21.27 7.11
CA PRO A 40 -7.11 20.73 8.36
C PRO A 40 -6.17 19.55 8.11
N LEU A 41 -5.15 19.41 8.96
CA LEU A 41 -4.10 18.40 8.82
C LEU A 41 -4.60 16.97 9.06
N ILE A 42 -5.43 16.75 10.10
CA ILE A 42 -5.78 15.42 10.57
C ILE A 42 -7.26 15.09 10.35
N ILE A 43 -8.16 15.97 10.81
CA ILE A 43 -9.61 15.70 10.76
C ILE A 43 -10.23 16.38 9.53
N PRO A 44 -10.69 15.61 8.52
CA PRO A 44 -11.28 16.20 7.32
C PRO A 44 -12.54 16.99 7.63
N ARG A 45 -12.68 18.15 7.00
CA ARG A 45 -13.93 18.94 7.04
C ARG A 45 -14.87 18.47 5.94
N PHE A 46 -15.75 17.51 6.24
CA PHE A 46 -16.72 16.95 5.27
C PHE A 46 -17.58 18.01 4.59
N ARG A 47 -17.84 19.12 5.27
CA ARG A 47 -18.61 20.24 4.70
C ARG A 47 -17.91 20.91 3.49
N GLN A 48 -16.59 20.76 3.37
CA GLN A 48 -15.82 21.31 2.25
C GLN A 48 -15.57 20.30 1.14
N TRP A 49 -16.21 19.13 1.24
CA TRP A 49 -16.08 18.07 0.24
C TRP A 49 -16.61 18.56 -1.11
N LYS A 50 -15.74 18.58 -2.11
CA LYS A 50 -16.10 18.80 -3.50
C LYS A 50 -16.04 17.48 -4.23
N ASN A 51 -17.12 17.09 -4.87
CA ASN A 51 -17.11 15.93 -5.75
C ASN A 51 -16.06 16.14 -6.84
N THR A 52 -15.24 15.14 -7.06
CA THR A 52 -14.31 15.14 -8.18
C THR A 52 -15.07 14.75 -9.45
N GLU A 53 -14.76 15.40 -10.57
CA GLU A 53 -15.30 15.04 -11.88
C GLU A 53 -14.76 13.67 -12.36
N LEU A 54 -13.73 13.17 -11.67
CA LEU A 54 -13.08 11.90 -11.99
C LEU A 54 -13.81 10.75 -11.32
N SER A 55 -14.44 9.89 -12.09
CA SER A 55 -15.05 8.64 -11.60
C SER A 55 -14.01 7.68 -11.04
N PHE A 56 -14.39 6.84 -10.07
CA PHE A 56 -13.52 5.80 -9.54
C PHE A 56 -13.12 4.81 -10.65
N SER A 57 -11.83 4.53 -10.75
CA SER A 57 -11.30 3.61 -11.77
C SER A 57 -10.56 2.43 -11.12
N PRO A 58 -11.19 1.24 -11.05
CA PRO A 58 -10.55 0.03 -10.53
C PRO A 58 -9.26 -0.33 -11.27
N ARG A 59 -9.22 -0.07 -12.59
CA ARG A 59 -8.02 -0.32 -13.43
C ARG A 59 -6.81 0.49 -12.97
N THR A 60 -7.03 1.77 -12.63
CA THR A 60 -5.96 2.64 -12.10
C THR A 60 -5.48 2.17 -10.74
N VAL A 61 -6.39 1.72 -9.88
CA VAL A 61 -6.04 1.15 -8.57
C VAL A 61 -5.19 -0.10 -8.75
N LEU A 62 -5.66 -1.07 -9.54
CA LEU A 62 -4.89 -2.30 -9.84
C LEU A 62 -3.50 -1.99 -10.41
N ARG A 63 -3.41 -1.03 -11.34
CA ARG A 63 -2.13 -0.63 -11.94
C ARG A 63 -1.14 -0.06 -10.92
N ARG A 64 -1.61 0.63 -9.88
CA ARG A 64 -0.77 1.28 -8.86
C ARG A 64 -0.44 0.35 -7.71
N GLU A 65 -1.45 -0.38 -7.22
CA GLU A 65 -1.39 -1.09 -5.94
C GLU A 65 -0.94 -2.57 -6.03
N TYR A 66 -0.83 -3.15 -7.25
CA TYR A 66 -0.50 -4.58 -7.39
C TYR A 66 0.84 -4.96 -6.74
N ASN A 67 1.83 -4.06 -6.71
CA ASN A 67 3.11 -4.30 -6.04
C ASN A 67 2.95 -4.33 -4.52
N GLY A 68 2.18 -3.38 -3.96
CA GLY A 68 1.90 -3.32 -2.53
C GLY A 68 1.11 -4.54 -2.06
N PHE A 69 0.09 -4.92 -2.84
CA PHE A 69 -0.68 -6.13 -2.56
C PHE A 69 0.20 -7.40 -2.55
N TYR A 70 1.08 -7.55 -3.54
CA TYR A 70 2.00 -8.68 -3.58
C TYR A 70 3.00 -8.67 -2.42
N ALA A 71 3.51 -7.49 -2.06
CA ALA A 71 4.38 -7.34 -0.90
C ALA A 71 3.70 -7.80 0.40
N LEU A 72 2.40 -7.52 0.58
CA LEU A 72 1.63 -8.03 1.72
C LEU A 72 1.57 -9.56 1.71
N VAL A 73 1.25 -10.18 0.56
CA VAL A 73 1.22 -11.65 0.44
C VAL A 73 2.57 -12.26 0.84
N VAL A 74 3.67 -11.71 0.30
CA VAL A 74 5.03 -12.18 0.64
C VAL A 74 5.34 -12.01 2.12
N CYS A 75 5.07 -10.81 2.68
CA CYS A 75 5.35 -10.54 4.09
C CYS A 75 4.57 -11.46 5.03
N PHE A 76 3.26 -11.65 4.80
CA PHE A 76 2.46 -12.53 5.65
C PHE A 76 2.91 -13.98 5.55
N THR A 77 3.20 -14.48 4.34
CA THR A 77 3.73 -15.84 4.17
C THR A 77 5.08 -16.04 4.88
N LEU A 78 5.97 -15.03 4.82
CA LEU A 78 7.27 -15.10 5.50
C LEU A 78 7.15 -15.01 7.03
N VAL A 79 6.22 -14.20 7.53
CA VAL A 79 5.97 -14.10 8.99
C VAL A 79 5.44 -15.42 9.52
N GLU A 80 4.46 -16.03 8.84
CA GLU A 80 3.91 -17.32 9.22
C GLU A 80 4.98 -18.41 9.20
N LEU A 81 5.65 -18.56 8.06
CA LEU A 81 6.76 -19.50 7.95
C LEU A 81 7.82 -19.30 9.03
N GLY A 82 8.18 -18.04 9.33
CA GLY A 82 9.15 -17.72 10.37
C GLY A 82 8.66 -18.05 11.78
N THR A 83 7.37 -17.85 12.06
CA THR A 83 6.77 -18.17 13.36
C THR A 83 6.80 -19.68 13.60
N ASP A 84 6.43 -20.47 12.60
CA ASP A 84 6.33 -21.93 12.72
C ASP A 84 7.72 -22.61 12.77
N LEU A 85 8.64 -22.17 11.89
CA LEU A 85 10.00 -22.74 11.88
C LEU A 85 10.83 -22.33 13.10
N LEU A 86 10.78 -21.05 13.49
CA LEU A 86 11.65 -20.50 14.55
C LEU A 86 10.97 -20.49 15.93
N GLY A 87 9.65 -20.33 15.96
CA GLY A 87 8.87 -20.27 17.19
C GLY A 87 8.44 -21.65 17.67
N GLU A 88 7.94 -22.48 16.78
CA GLU A 88 7.43 -23.83 17.09
C GLU A 88 8.44 -24.94 16.79
N GLY A 89 9.53 -24.62 16.11
CA GLY A 89 10.59 -25.59 15.78
C GLY A 89 10.18 -26.59 14.71
N MET A 90 9.15 -26.29 13.93
CA MET A 90 8.66 -27.14 12.84
C MET A 90 9.70 -27.27 11.72
N SER A 91 9.75 -28.42 11.09
CA SER A 91 10.50 -28.58 9.83
C SER A 91 9.71 -28.03 8.64
N ILE A 92 10.41 -27.68 7.55
CA ILE A 92 9.74 -27.24 6.30
C ILE A 92 8.77 -28.29 5.77
N ALA A 93 9.06 -29.59 5.96
CA ALA A 93 8.20 -30.67 5.50
C ALA A 93 6.89 -30.74 6.31
N GLU A 94 6.95 -30.54 7.61
CA GLU A 94 5.79 -30.45 8.51
C GLU A 94 4.95 -29.23 8.17
N TRP A 95 5.57 -28.07 8.01
CA TRP A 95 4.88 -26.84 7.62
C TRP A 95 4.15 -26.99 6.27
N LEU A 96 4.78 -27.61 5.28
CA LEU A 96 4.13 -27.90 3.99
C LEU A 96 2.95 -28.86 4.10
N ALA A 97 2.92 -29.73 5.13
CA ALA A 97 1.82 -30.68 5.34
C ALA A 97 0.65 -30.03 6.09
N ASP A 98 0.95 -29.24 7.12
CA ASP A 98 -0.06 -28.67 8.02
C ASP A 98 -0.60 -27.33 7.49
N ASP A 99 0.26 -26.45 6.96
CA ASP A 99 -0.07 -25.11 6.49
C ASP A 99 -0.06 -24.96 4.96
N PHE A 100 -0.43 -26.02 4.26
CA PHE A 100 -0.44 -26.07 2.79
C PHE A 100 -1.26 -24.94 2.13
N TYR A 101 -2.25 -24.38 2.81
CA TYR A 101 -3.03 -23.25 2.29
C TYR A 101 -2.18 -21.99 2.07
N TRP A 102 -1.11 -21.75 2.84
CA TRP A 102 -0.18 -20.66 2.62
C TRP A 102 0.59 -20.78 1.30
N VAL A 103 0.90 -22.02 0.90
CA VAL A 103 1.51 -22.28 -0.42
C VAL A 103 0.57 -21.85 -1.54
N TRP A 104 -0.73 -22.12 -1.40
CA TRP A 104 -1.73 -21.67 -2.38
C TRP A 104 -1.93 -20.16 -2.37
N ILE A 105 -1.94 -19.52 -1.22
CA ILE A 105 -2.03 -18.06 -1.10
C ILE A 105 -0.82 -17.42 -1.79
N PHE A 106 0.39 -17.91 -1.53
CA PHE A 106 1.61 -17.40 -2.15
C PHE A 106 1.64 -17.65 -3.67
N ALA A 107 1.32 -18.85 -4.11
CA ALA A 107 1.28 -19.20 -5.52
C ALA A 107 0.21 -18.39 -6.28
N GLY A 108 -1.00 -18.28 -5.72
CA GLY A 108 -2.09 -17.48 -6.28
C GLY A 108 -1.75 -15.98 -6.34
N GLY A 109 -1.20 -15.43 -5.26
CA GLY A 109 -0.73 -14.04 -5.20
C GLY A 109 0.38 -13.77 -6.23
N THR A 110 1.32 -14.69 -6.38
CA THR A 110 2.38 -14.61 -7.39
C THR A 110 1.82 -14.67 -8.82
N ALA A 111 0.87 -15.55 -9.08
CA ALA A 111 0.22 -15.65 -10.38
C ALA A 111 -0.51 -14.34 -10.73
N VAL A 112 -1.32 -13.79 -9.81
CA VAL A 112 -2.00 -12.50 -9.98
C VAL A 112 -1.00 -11.38 -10.23
N PHE A 113 0.07 -11.31 -9.44
CA PHE A 113 1.14 -10.33 -9.62
C PHE A 113 1.76 -10.40 -11.01
N LEU A 114 2.12 -11.60 -11.49
CA LEU A 114 2.73 -11.79 -12.80
C LEU A 114 1.77 -11.42 -13.93
N ILE A 115 0.48 -11.77 -13.81
CA ILE A 115 -0.55 -11.39 -14.76
C ILE A 115 -0.68 -9.86 -14.84
N LEU A 116 -0.84 -9.17 -13.70
CA LEU A 116 -0.99 -7.72 -13.66
C LEU A 116 0.28 -7.01 -14.15
N ARG A 117 1.46 -7.52 -13.81
CA ARG A 117 2.74 -7.02 -14.30
C ARG A 117 2.86 -7.13 -15.81
N THR A 118 2.48 -8.28 -16.38
CA THR A 118 2.50 -8.52 -17.83
C THR A 118 1.50 -7.63 -18.55
N LEU A 119 0.27 -7.53 -18.03
CA LEU A 119 -0.75 -6.63 -18.56
C LEU A 119 -0.28 -5.17 -18.56
N LYS A 120 0.35 -4.72 -17.48
CA LYS A 120 0.90 -3.36 -17.38
C LYS A 120 2.03 -3.10 -18.35
N ARG A 121 2.89 -4.08 -18.62
CA ARG A 121 4.08 -3.92 -19.49
C ARG A 121 3.78 -4.07 -20.97
N HIS A 122 2.91 -5.01 -21.31
CA HIS A 122 2.70 -5.43 -22.69
C HIS A 122 1.36 -5.01 -23.27
N THR A 123 0.46 -4.44 -22.46
CA THR A 123 -0.85 -3.99 -22.92
C THR A 123 -1.21 -2.61 -22.39
N GLY A 124 -2.05 -1.89 -23.12
CA GLY A 124 -2.68 -0.64 -22.67
C GLY A 124 -3.96 -0.86 -21.83
N LEU A 125 -4.31 -2.11 -21.50
CA LEU A 125 -5.60 -2.44 -20.86
C LEU A 125 -5.80 -1.79 -19.49
N LEU A 126 -4.71 -1.53 -18.77
CA LEU A 126 -4.73 -0.86 -17.46
C LEU A 126 -4.51 0.65 -17.57
N THR A 127 -4.33 1.20 -18.75
CA THR A 127 -4.23 2.64 -18.99
C THR A 127 -5.61 3.25 -19.17
N VAL A 128 -5.90 4.29 -18.40
CA VAL A 128 -7.12 5.08 -18.55
C VAL A 128 -6.71 6.45 -19.06
N SER A 129 -7.33 6.89 -20.17
CA SER A 129 -7.07 8.22 -20.75
C SER A 129 -7.38 9.31 -19.71
N GLY A 130 -6.44 10.25 -19.54
CA GLY A 130 -6.59 11.36 -18.58
C GLY A 130 -6.15 11.08 -17.14
N ARG A 131 -5.50 9.93 -16.86
CA ARG A 131 -4.99 9.59 -15.52
C ARG A 131 -3.60 8.98 -15.53
#